data_b5a47a3138f947e53509aa12b2f9821a
#
_entry.id   b5a47a3138f947e53509aa12b2f9821a
#
_cell.length_a   1.000
_cell.length_b   1.000
_cell.length_c   1.000
_cell.angle_alpha   90.00
_cell.angle_beta   90.00
_cell.angle_gamma   90.00
#
_symmetry.space_group_name_H-M   'P 1'
#
loop_
_entity.id
_entity.type
_entity.pdbx_description
1 polymer ?
#
loop_
_entity_poly.entity_id
_entity_poly.type
_entity_poly.pdbx_seq_one_letter_code
_entity_poly.pdbx_strand_id
1 'polypeptide(L)'
;MGLNLPTVPLPRAECDIPSFSDEEIEAEAVRLQGAIQQHQRWPLETCRSIAPLTLEINRLKKENDVFLIAHSYQTPDIIYGVADEVADSYTLSKAARDAPQQTILFSSVRFMAETAKIVSPHKTVLHPSPEAGCSLSDGITAQDVRD
;
A
#
# COMPACT_ATOMS: atom_id res chain seq x y z
N MET A 1 -14.99 -24.01 8.59
CA MET A 1 -14.27 -24.00 7.31
C MET A 1 -13.56 -22.66 7.22
N GLY A 2 -12.25 -22.63 7.53
CA GLY A 2 -11.46 -21.41 7.33
C GLY A 2 -11.42 -21.11 5.83
N LEU A 3 -11.72 -19.89 5.45
CA LEU A 3 -11.46 -19.38 4.10
C LEU A 3 -9.94 -19.40 3.90
N ASN A 4 -9.45 -20.49 3.31
CA ASN A 4 -8.08 -20.55 2.87
C ASN A 4 -8.01 -19.78 1.54
N LEU A 5 -7.90 -18.45 1.64
CA LEU A 5 -7.67 -17.62 0.46
C LEU A 5 -6.28 -18.01 -0.10
N PRO A 6 -6.19 -18.45 -1.36
CA PRO A 6 -4.90 -18.80 -1.92
C PRO A 6 -4.04 -17.55 -1.99
N THR A 7 -3.07 -17.46 -1.09
CA THR A 7 -1.95 -16.52 -1.25
C THR A 7 -1.04 -17.08 -2.33
N VAL A 8 -1.07 -16.50 -3.50
CA VAL A 8 -0.05 -16.75 -4.51
C VAL A 8 1.09 -15.78 -4.23
N PRO A 9 2.25 -16.26 -3.73
CA PRO A 9 3.41 -15.39 -3.62
C PRO A 9 3.81 -14.98 -5.03
N LEU A 10 3.71 -13.68 -5.31
CA LEU A 10 4.29 -13.13 -6.53
C LEU A 10 5.82 -13.22 -6.39
N PRO A 11 6.55 -13.70 -7.42
CA PRO A 11 8.00 -13.66 -7.39
C PRO A 11 8.44 -12.20 -7.16
N ARG A 12 9.42 -12.00 -6.28
CA ARG A 12 10.09 -10.70 -6.19
C ARG A 12 10.70 -10.42 -7.55
N ALA A 13 10.06 -9.54 -8.30
CA ALA A 13 10.69 -8.99 -9.48
C ALA A 13 11.89 -8.17 -9.00
N GLU A 14 13.07 -8.43 -9.58
CA GLU A 14 14.13 -7.43 -9.59
C GLU A 14 13.55 -6.26 -10.39
N CYS A 15 13.10 -5.24 -9.69
CA CYS A 15 12.55 -4.06 -10.32
C CYS A 15 13.72 -3.15 -10.66
N ASP A 16 14.14 -3.17 -11.91
CA ASP A 16 14.99 -2.11 -12.45
C ASP A 16 14.16 -0.83 -12.46
N ILE A 17 14.43 0.05 -11.50
CA ILE A 17 13.79 1.38 -11.48
C ILE A 17 14.30 2.12 -12.72
N PRO A 18 13.41 2.58 -13.61
CA PRO A 18 13.82 3.35 -14.76
C PRO A 18 14.61 4.59 -14.34
N SER A 19 15.53 5.03 -15.16
CA SER A 19 16.21 6.30 -14.93
C SER A 19 15.26 7.45 -15.21
N PHE A 20 15.03 8.27 -14.19
CA PHE A 20 14.35 9.56 -14.29
C PHE A 20 15.39 10.68 -14.47
N SER A 21 14.99 11.77 -15.10
CA SER A 21 15.85 12.95 -15.21
C SER A 21 16.03 13.62 -13.83
N ASP A 22 17.12 14.34 -13.65
CA ASP A 22 17.39 15.10 -12.42
C ASP A 22 16.26 16.11 -12.12
N GLU A 23 15.64 16.67 -13.16
CA GLU A 23 14.53 17.60 -13.02
C GLU A 23 13.26 16.92 -12.49
N GLU A 24 12.94 15.70 -12.95
CA GLU A 24 11.80 14.91 -12.44
C GLU A 24 12.03 14.49 -11.00
N ILE A 25 13.24 14.05 -10.66
CA ILE A 25 13.62 13.66 -9.29
C ILE A 25 13.53 14.86 -8.36
N GLU A 26 14.03 16.03 -8.76
CA GLU A 26 13.97 17.23 -7.94
C GLU A 26 12.54 17.74 -7.74
N ALA A 27 11.72 17.74 -8.79
CA ALA A 27 10.32 18.12 -8.71
C ALA A 27 9.54 17.21 -7.75
N GLU A 28 9.75 15.90 -7.84
CA GLU A 28 9.13 14.93 -6.94
C GLU A 28 9.62 15.07 -5.50
N ALA A 29 10.92 15.29 -5.30
CA ALA A 29 11.49 15.50 -3.97
C ALA A 29 10.90 16.73 -3.27
N VAL A 30 10.71 17.83 -4.00
CA VAL A 30 10.07 19.05 -3.49
C VAL A 30 8.59 18.81 -3.18
N ARG A 31 7.88 18.07 -4.05
CA ARG A 31 6.49 17.67 -3.81
C ARG A 31 6.35 16.85 -2.53
N LEU A 32 7.18 15.82 -2.37
CA LEU A 32 7.20 14.96 -1.19
C LEU A 32 7.52 15.75 0.08
N GLN A 33 8.57 16.56 0.03
CA GLN A 33 8.94 17.39 1.17
C GLN A 33 7.78 18.32 1.58
N GLY A 34 7.14 18.99 0.63
CA GLY A 34 6.01 19.87 0.89
C GLY A 34 4.82 19.15 1.55
N ALA A 35 4.52 17.94 1.09
CA ALA A 35 3.44 17.12 1.65
C ALA A 35 3.77 16.59 3.05
N ILE A 36 5.01 16.15 3.28
CA ILE A 36 5.45 15.54 4.54
C ILE A 36 5.69 16.59 5.64
N GLN A 37 6.18 17.78 5.30
CA GLN A 37 6.54 18.85 6.26
C GLN A 37 5.44 19.24 7.22
N GLN A 38 4.19 19.09 6.86
CA GLN A 38 3.04 19.37 7.72
C GLN A 38 2.95 18.43 8.92
N HIS A 39 3.59 17.26 8.85
CA HIS A 39 3.49 16.19 9.84
C HIS A 39 4.84 15.76 10.41
N GLN A 40 5.88 15.74 9.59
CA GLN A 40 7.25 15.36 9.98
C GLN A 40 8.27 16.19 9.22
N ARG A 41 9.43 16.42 9.84
CA ARG A 41 10.53 17.15 9.17
C ARG A 41 11.44 16.16 8.46
N TRP A 42 11.22 15.97 7.16
CA TRP A 42 12.12 15.21 6.32
C TRP A 42 13.04 16.16 5.54
N PRO A 43 14.38 15.94 5.58
CA PRO A 43 15.30 16.68 4.73
C PRO A 43 14.99 16.47 3.25
N LEU A 44 15.20 17.48 2.43
CA LEU A 44 15.01 17.38 0.98
C LEU A 44 15.85 16.24 0.37
N GLU A 45 17.03 15.99 0.90
CA GLU A 45 17.90 14.91 0.46
C GLU A 45 17.26 13.52 0.68
N THR A 46 16.58 13.32 1.80
CA THR A 46 15.80 12.09 2.04
C THR A 46 14.68 11.96 1.02
N CYS A 47 13.94 13.04 0.76
CA CYS A 47 12.90 13.03 -0.26
C CYS A 47 13.47 12.75 -1.65
N ARG A 48 14.64 13.33 -1.99
CA ARG A 48 15.35 13.09 -3.25
C ARG A 48 15.79 11.63 -3.41
N SER A 49 16.23 10.99 -2.33
CA SER A 49 16.67 9.57 -2.40
C SER A 49 15.54 8.59 -2.66
N ILE A 50 14.31 8.93 -2.25
CA ILE A 50 13.12 8.08 -2.48
C ILE A 50 12.30 8.48 -3.70
N ALA A 51 12.52 9.66 -4.26
CA ALA A 51 11.76 10.19 -5.39
C ALA A 51 11.70 9.23 -6.61
N PRO A 52 12.78 8.54 -7.01
CA PRO A 52 12.69 7.57 -8.10
C PRO A 52 11.71 6.43 -7.83
N LEU A 53 11.63 5.95 -6.57
CA LEU A 53 10.70 4.90 -6.17
C LEU A 53 9.24 5.38 -6.24
N THR A 54 8.95 6.57 -5.71
CA THR A 54 7.59 7.10 -5.72
C THR A 54 7.12 7.46 -7.12
N LEU A 55 8.01 7.97 -7.98
CA LEU A 55 7.72 8.20 -9.40
C LEU A 55 7.35 6.90 -10.09
N GLU A 56 8.15 5.84 -9.92
CA GLU A 56 7.92 4.56 -10.58
C GLU A 56 6.63 3.89 -10.07
N ILE A 57 6.40 3.89 -8.76
CA ILE A 57 5.15 3.32 -8.20
C ILE A 57 3.94 4.07 -8.75
N ASN A 58 3.97 5.40 -8.79
CA ASN A 58 2.86 6.20 -9.31
C ASN A 58 2.65 5.98 -10.82
N ARG A 59 3.74 5.77 -11.58
CA ARG A 59 3.67 5.41 -13.00
C ARG A 59 2.99 4.05 -13.18
N LEU A 60 3.45 3.03 -12.46
CA LEU A 60 2.90 1.66 -12.52
C LEU A 60 1.45 1.59 -12.07
N LYS A 61 1.08 2.31 -11.01
CA LYS A 61 -0.32 2.42 -10.56
C LYS A 61 -1.21 2.92 -11.69
N LYS A 62 -0.80 3.99 -12.35
CA LYS A 62 -1.56 4.61 -13.44
C LYS A 62 -1.68 3.70 -14.65
N GLU A 63 -0.59 3.06 -15.04
CA GLU A 63 -0.55 2.17 -16.21
C GLU A 63 -1.39 0.90 -16.02
N ASN A 64 -1.48 0.40 -14.78
CA ASN A 64 -2.20 -0.84 -14.47
C ASN A 64 -3.57 -0.59 -13.81
N ASP A 65 -4.04 0.64 -13.75
CA ASP A 65 -5.30 1.04 -13.10
C ASP A 65 -5.43 0.46 -11.68
N VAL A 66 -4.38 0.65 -10.86
CA VAL A 66 -4.30 0.16 -9.47
C VAL A 66 -4.69 1.26 -8.49
N PHE A 67 -5.61 0.96 -7.59
CA PHE A 67 -5.94 1.81 -6.46
C PHE A 67 -5.12 1.40 -5.24
N LEU A 68 -4.13 2.22 -4.86
CA LEU A 68 -3.26 1.99 -3.71
C LEU A 68 -3.84 2.65 -2.47
N ILE A 69 -4.24 1.84 -1.50
CA ILE A 69 -4.74 2.31 -0.22
C ILE A 69 -3.77 1.95 0.90
N ALA A 70 -3.57 2.86 1.84
CA ALA A 70 -2.61 2.70 2.92
C ALA A 70 -3.23 2.97 4.29
N HIS A 71 -2.91 2.13 5.27
CA HIS A 71 -3.32 2.40 6.64
C HIS A 71 -2.54 3.58 7.22
N SER A 72 -3.18 4.37 8.07
CA SER A 72 -2.64 5.60 8.65
C SER A 72 -1.37 5.43 9.50
N TYR A 73 -0.97 4.21 9.85
CA TYR A 73 0.30 3.94 10.53
C TYR A 73 1.49 3.75 9.58
N GLN A 74 1.27 3.74 8.27
CA GLN A 74 2.36 3.62 7.29
C GLN A 74 3.32 4.81 7.35
N THR A 75 4.48 4.64 6.76
CA THR A 75 5.50 5.68 6.72
C THR A 75 5.10 6.84 5.82
N PRO A 76 5.61 8.06 6.05
CA PRO A 76 5.21 9.25 5.30
C PRO A 76 5.43 9.16 3.80
N ASP A 77 6.44 8.43 3.33
CA ASP A 77 6.69 8.17 1.92
C ASP A 77 5.57 7.37 1.26
N ILE A 78 5.00 6.39 1.98
CA ILE A 78 3.83 5.65 1.50
C ILE A 78 2.59 6.55 1.53
N ILE A 79 2.32 7.19 2.68
CA ILE A 79 1.11 8.00 2.92
C ILE A 79 1.02 9.17 1.93
N TYR A 80 2.10 9.93 1.77
CA TYR A 80 2.11 11.16 0.97
C TYR A 80 2.75 10.96 -0.41
N GLY A 81 3.49 9.87 -0.59
CA GLY A 81 4.19 9.60 -1.83
C GLY A 81 3.35 8.84 -2.85
N VAL A 82 2.65 7.79 -2.42
CA VAL A 82 2.07 6.81 -3.35
C VAL A 82 0.62 6.41 -3.05
N ALA A 83 0.11 6.61 -1.81
CA ALA A 83 -1.25 6.24 -1.47
C ALA A 83 -2.27 7.15 -2.15
N ASP A 84 -3.35 6.57 -2.67
CA ASP A 84 -4.51 7.27 -3.21
C ASP A 84 -5.50 7.59 -2.09
N GLU A 85 -5.60 6.71 -1.08
CA GLU A 85 -6.40 6.93 0.12
C GLU A 85 -5.70 6.41 1.37
N VAL A 86 -5.84 7.17 2.47
CA VAL A 86 -5.25 6.85 3.77
C VAL A 86 -6.31 6.94 4.85
N ALA A 87 -6.54 5.84 5.58
CA ALA A 87 -7.55 5.79 6.64
C ALA A 87 -7.29 4.64 7.62
N ASP A 88 -8.28 4.37 8.48
CA ASP A 88 -8.35 3.16 9.30
C ASP A 88 -8.81 1.93 8.48
N SER A 89 -8.71 0.74 9.07
CA SER A 89 -9.00 -0.53 8.42
C SER A 89 -10.43 -0.66 7.88
N TYR A 90 -11.41 -0.14 8.61
CA TYR A 90 -12.82 -0.21 8.21
C TYR A 90 -13.09 0.70 7.01
N THR A 91 -12.65 1.95 7.10
CA THR A 91 -12.80 2.93 6.02
C THR A 91 -12.11 2.46 4.74
N LEU A 92 -10.88 1.92 4.84
CA LEU A 92 -10.15 1.39 3.70
C LEU A 92 -10.83 0.17 3.07
N SER A 93 -11.43 -0.71 3.87
CA SER A 93 -12.20 -1.85 3.33
C SER A 93 -13.40 -1.40 2.52
N LYS A 94 -14.07 -0.31 2.94
CA LYS A 94 -15.14 0.31 2.17
C LYS A 94 -14.62 1.00 0.91
N ALA A 95 -13.53 1.75 1.02
CA ALA A 95 -12.89 2.39 -0.13
C ALA A 95 -12.50 1.35 -1.19
N ALA A 96 -11.90 0.23 -0.77
CA ALA A 96 -11.57 -0.88 -1.66
C ALA A 96 -12.81 -1.44 -2.39
N ARG A 97 -13.94 -1.59 -1.68
CA ARG A 97 -15.20 -2.07 -2.26
C ARG A 97 -15.76 -1.09 -3.28
N ASP A 98 -15.78 0.18 -2.93
CA ASP A 98 -16.49 1.24 -3.66
C ASP A 98 -15.63 1.84 -4.81
N ALA A 99 -14.31 1.59 -4.81
CA ALA A 99 -13.41 2.04 -5.87
C ALA A 99 -13.81 1.49 -7.25
N PRO A 100 -13.69 2.26 -8.33
CA PRO A 100 -13.95 1.77 -9.68
C PRO A 100 -12.89 0.77 -10.16
N GLN A 101 -11.66 0.84 -9.65
CA GLN A 101 -10.56 -0.05 -10.02
C GLN A 101 -10.83 -1.49 -9.65
N GLN A 102 -10.43 -2.42 -10.52
CA GLN A 102 -10.52 -3.85 -10.25
C GLN A 102 -9.33 -4.37 -9.45
N THR A 103 -8.21 -3.66 -9.44
CA THR A 103 -7.01 -4.03 -8.69
C THR A 103 -6.77 -3.05 -7.55
N ILE A 104 -6.73 -3.59 -6.35
CA ILE A 104 -6.46 -2.86 -5.10
C ILE A 104 -5.09 -3.31 -4.57
N LEU A 105 -4.19 -2.37 -4.32
CA LEU A 105 -2.96 -2.63 -3.58
C LEU A 105 -3.14 -2.09 -2.15
N PHE A 106 -3.20 -3.01 -1.18
CA PHE A 106 -3.47 -2.68 0.21
C PHE A 106 -2.17 -2.63 1.03
N SER A 107 -1.67 -1.45 1.31
CA SER A 107 -0.47 -1.23 2.12
C SER A 107 -0.82 -1.17 3.61
N SER A 108 -0.72 -2.34 4.28
CA SER A 108 -1.05 -2.51 5.70
C SER A 108 -0.52 -3.86 6.22
N VAL A 109 -1.09 -4.37 7.30
CA VAL A 109 -0.94 -5.77 7.73
C VAL A 109 -1.92 -6.68 6.96
N ARG A 110 -1.54 -7.95 6.79
CA ARG A 110 -2.20 -8.93 5.93
C ARG A 110 -3.70 -9.07 6.16
N PHE A 111 -4.17 -9.17 7.42
CA PHE A 111 -5.59 -9.39 7.70
C PHE A 111 -6.50 -8.27 7.18
N MET A 112 -5.98 -7.05 7.03
CA MET A 112 -6.77 -5.94 6.45
C MET A 112 -6.98 -6.14 4.95
N ALA A 113 -5.97 -6.61 4.23
CA ALA A 113 -6.10 -6.97 2.81
C ALA A 113 -7.04 -8.17 2.63
N GLU A 114 -6.98 -9.16 3.53
CA GLU A 114 -7.93 -10.29 3.56
C GLU A 114 -9.37 -9.82 3.77
N THR A 115 -9.57 -8.88 4.70
CA THR A 115 -10.89 -8.25 4.93
C THR A 115 -11.39 -7.54 3.68
N ALA A 116 -10.55 -6.74 3.03
CA ALA A 116 -10.90 -6.08 1.78
C ALA A 116 -11.27 -7.10 0.68
N LYS A 117 -10.56 -8.23 0.60
CA LYS A 117 -10.88 -9.32 -0.34
C LYS A 117 -12.22 -9.98 -0.02
N ILE A 118 -12.54 -10.18 1.25
CA ILE A 118 -13.83 -10.78 1.67
C ILE A 118 -15.00 -9.88 1.28
N VAL A 119 -14.88 -8.57 1.50
CA VAL A 119 -15.96 -7.61 1.16
C VAL A 119 -16.01 -7.24 -0.31
N SER A 120 -14.96 -7.58 -1.07
CA SER A 120 -14.83 -7.31 -2.51
C SER A 120 -14.35 -8.55 -3.27
N PRO A 121 -15.10 -9.66 -3.26
CA PRO A 121 -14.62 -10.95 -3.75
C PRO A 121 -14.31 -10.96 -5.26
N HIS A 122 -14.91 -10.05 -6.01
CA HIS A 122 -14.71 -9.90 -7.45
C HIS A 122 -13.44 -9.13 -7.81
N LYS A 123 -12.84 -8.38 -6.86
CA LYS A 123 -11.63 -7.60 -7.09
C LYS A 123 -10.35 -8.39 -6.82
N THR A 124 -9.27 -8.02 -7.48
CA THR A 124 -7.92 -8.46 -7.14
C THR A 124 -7.40 -7.60 -6.01
N VAL A 125 -7.08 -8.20 -4.86
CA VAL A 125 -6.45 -7.50 -3.74
C VAL A 125 -5.02 -8.00 -3.61
N LEU A 126 -4.07 -7.09 -3.81
CA LEU A 126 -2.64 -7.31 -3.66
C LEU A 126 -2.18 -6.82 -2.30
N HIS A 127 -1.18 -7.49 -1.74
CA HIS A 127 -0.55 -7.09 -0.49
C HIS A 127 0.98 -7.11 -0.64
N PRO A 128 1.71 -6.06 -0.21
CA PRO A 128 3.14 -5.92 -0.51
C PRO A 128 4.03 -6.96 0.17
N SER A 129 3.65 -7.43 1.36
CA SER A 129 4.48 -8.35 2.14
C SER A 129 3.63 -9.41 2.84
N PRO A 130 3.78 -10.69 2.48
CA PRO A 130 3.05 -11.79 3.11
C PRO A 130 3.41 -11.95 4.60
N GLU A 131 4.59 -11.49 5.02
CA GLU A 131 5.08 -11.54 6.40
C GLU A 131 4.54 -10.41 7.28
N ALA A 132 3.85 -9.42 6.71
CA ALA A 132 3.28 -8.31 7.48
C ALA A 132 2.08 -8.77 8.32
N GLY A 133 2.37 -9.47 9.42
CA GLY A 133 1.40 -9.96 10.40
C GLY A 133 1.00 -8.90 11.42
N CYS A 134 0.09 -9.29 12.31
CA CYS A 134 -0.35 -8.46 13.42
C CYS A 134 -0.43 -9.34 14.68
N SER A 135 0.35 -9.01 15.71
CA SER A 135 0.41 -9.79 16.94
C SER A 135 -0.95 -9.94 17.65
N LEU A 136 -1.86 -8.99 17.47
CA LEU A 136 -3.22 -9.08 17.99
C LEU A 136 -4.08 -10.04 17.16
N SER A 137 -4.00 -9.95 15.85
CA SER A 137 -4.73 -10.85 14.94
C SER A 137 -4.20 -12.28 15.00
N ASP A 138 -2.88 -12.44 15.09
CA ASP A 138 -2.21 -13.73 15.12
C ASP A 138 -2.28 -14.40 16.50
N GLY A 139 -2.72 -13.67 17.54
CA GLY A 139 -2.90 -14.14 18.91
C GLY A 139 -4.17 -14.97 19.15
N ILE A 140 -5.04 -15.08 18.17
CA ILE A 140 -6.30 -15.86 18.23
C ILE A 140 -6.49 -16.71 16.98
N THR A 141 -6.88 -17.94 17.18
CA THR A 141 -7.15 -18.88 16.09
C THR A 141 -8.65 -19.08 15.89
N ALA A 142 -9.03 -19.66 14.74
CA ALA A 142 -10.41 -20.05 14.49
C ALA A 142 -10.93 -21.10 15.52
N GLN A 143 -10.04 -21.86 16.15
CA GLN A 143 -10.41 -22.81 17.19
C GLN A 143 -10.74 -22.08 18.50
N ASP A 144 -9.94 -21.09 18.90
CA ASP A 144 -10.19 -20.29 20.10
C ASP A 144 -11.53 -19.55 20.06
N VAL A 145 -12.04 -19.26 18.86
CA VAL A 145 -13.36 -18.63 18.68
C VAL A 145 -14.50 -19.64 18.80
N ARG A 146 -14.24 -20.94 18.55
CA ARG A 146 -15.27 -22.00 18.60
C ARG A 146 -15.44 -22.61 19.97
N ASP A 147 -14.43 -22.56 20.80
CA ASP A 147 -14.38 -23.08 22.18
C ASP A 147 -14.92 -22.04 23.16
#